data_a9960365de7cc0556342b58bfc897b52
#
_entry.id   a9960365de7cc0556342b58bfc897b52
#
_cell.length_a   1.000
_cell.length_b   1.000
_cell.length_c   1.000
_cell.angle_alpha   90.00
_cell.angle_beta   90.00
_cell.angle_gamma   90.00
#
_symmetry.space_group_name_H-M   'P 1'
#
loop_
_entity.id
_entity.type
_entity.pdbx_description
1 polymer ?
#
loop_
_entity_poly.entity_id
_entity_poly.type
_entity_poly.pdbx_seq_one_letter_code
_entity_poly.pdbx_strand_id
1 'polypeptide(L)'
;MQTLRETIFLRKASQGKPRLLFDQIPLQLQLMQKTDEQWMRMALNEAAKARDLDEVPVGACLVGSGGELLASAFNRTITDNDPTAHAEIIALREAAPKIGNYRLVGTTVYATIEPCAMCAGALVNARVKRLVYGADDKRFGAVRTHFGIGISEELNHRIEVESGVLADECRALMQEFFHGRRA
;
A
#
# COMPACT_ATOMS: atom_id res chain seq x y z
N MET A 1 29.90 -42.77 51.65
CA MET A 1 28.85 -42.96 50.67
C MET A 1 28.75 -41.68 49.88
N GLN A 2 29.39 -41.65 48.69
CA GLN A 2 29.45 -40.54 47.77
C GLN A 2 28.38 -40.74 46.70
N THR A 3 27.51 -39.77 46.49
CA THR A 3 26.55 -39.72 45.36
C THR A 3 26.97 -38.64 44.42
N LEU A 4 27.41 -39.06 43.25
CA LEU A 4 27.71 -38.24 42.08
C LEU A 4 26.42 -37.59 41.57
N ARG A 5 26.44 -36.28 41.46
CA ARG A 5 25.46 -35.53 40.67
C ARG A 5 26.08 -35.18 39.31
N GLU A 6 25.68 -35.90 38.30
CA GLU A 6 26.01 -35.57 36.92
C GLU A 6 25.19 -34.35 36.48
N THR A 7 25.89 -33.28 36.15
CA THR A 7 25.30 -32.04 35.58
C THR A 7 25.20 -32.22 34.09
N ILE A 8 23.98 -32.45 33.58
CA ILE A 8 23.70 -32.47 32.15
C ILE A 8 23.60 -31.02 31.65
N PHE A 9 24.62 -30.59 30.92
CA PHE A 9 24.63 -29.35 30.17
C PHE A 9 23.78 -29.53 28.89
N LEU A 10 22.52 -29.11 28.92
CA LEU A 10 21.70 -29.00 27.73
C LEU A 10 22.16 -27.79 26.90
N ARG A 11 22.86 -28.02 25.80
CA ARG A 11 23.10 -27.06 24.74
C ARG A 11 21.76 -26.69 24.13
N LYS A 12 21.29 -25.46 24.37
CA LYS A 12 20.22 -24.85 23.57
C LYS A 12 20.73 -24.64 22.15
N ALA A 13 20.30 -25.49 21.24
CA ALA A 13 20.44 -25.25 19.82
C ALA A 13 19.56 -24.01 19.47
N SER A 14 20.19 -22.95 18.96
CA SER A 14 19.52 -21.80 18.39
C SER A 14 18.81 -22.26 17.12
N GLN A 15 17.52 -22.52 17.21
CA GLN A 15 16.69 -22.73 16.03
C GLN A 15 16.55 -21.37 15.33
N GLY A 16 17.34 -21.18 14.29
CA GLY A 16 17.17 -20.10 13.35
C GLY A 16 15.76 -20.17 12.77
N LYS A 17 15.02 -19.05 12.83
CA LYS A 17 13.72 -18.92 12.14
C LYS A 17 13.92 -19.30 10.68
N PRO A 18 13.04 -20.13 10.09
CA PRO A 18 13.15 -20.44 8.68
C PRO A 18 13.00 -19.13 7.88
N ARG A 19 14.03 -18.73 7.17
CA ARG A 19 13.92 -17.77 6.07
C ARG A 19 12.99 -18.46 5.06
N LEU A 20 11.77 -17.95 4.92
CA LEU A 20 10.91 -18.30 3.80
C LEU A 20 11.63 -17.86 2.53
N LEU A 21 12.22 -18.82 1.85
CA LEU A 21 12.92 -18.65 0.60
C LEU A 21 11.85 -18.34 -0.48
N PHE A 22 11.82 -17.13 -0.95
CA PHE A 22 11.08 -16.70 -2.15
C PHE A 22 11.41 -17.58 -3.38
N ASP A 23 12.58 -18.22 -3.36
CA ASP A 23 13.08 -19.09 -4.43
C ASP A 23 12.38 -20.47 -4.53
N GLN A 24 11.41 -20.78 -3.67
CA GLN A 24 10.69 -22.06 -3.68
C GLN A 24 9.27 -21.96 -4.25
N ILE A 25 8.83 -20.79 -4.68
CA ILE A 25 7.54 -20.67 -5.39
C ILE A 25 7.74 -21.23 -6.81
N PRO A 26 6.90 -22.20 -7.25
CA PRO A 26 7.00 -22.74 -8.60
C PRO A 26 6.94 -21.61 -9.63
N LEU A 27 7.82 -21.66 -10.64
CA LEU A 27 7.92 -20.65 -11.70
C LEU A 27 6.57 -20.32 -12.35
N GLN A 28 5.66 -21.31 -12.44
CA GLN A 28 4.29 -21.15 -12.92
C GLN A 28 3.43 -20.27 -12.01
N LEU A 29 3.61 -20.31 -10.69
CA LEU A 29 2.93 -19.42 -9.75
C LEU A 29 3.52 -18.00 -9.75
N GLN A 30 4.84 -17.87 -10.00
CA GLN A 30 5.47 -16.57 -10.18
C GLN A 30 4.99 -15.87 -11.46
N LEU A 31 4.74 -16.63 -12.54
CA LEU A 31 4.19 -16.11 -13.81
C LEU A 31 2.71 -15.70 -13.71
N MET A 32 1.99 -16.11 -12.68
CA MET A 32 0.59 -15.74 -12.43
C MET A 32 0.41 -14.51 -11.52
N GLN A 33 1.48 -14.04 -10.87
CA GLN A 33 1.40 -12.82 -10.05
C GLN A 33 1.42 -11.58 -10.95
N LYS A 34 0.47 -10.69 -10.71
CA LYS A 34 0.42 -9.40 -11.41
C LYS A 34 1.64 -8.57 -11.04
N THR A 35 2.17 -7.87 -12.04
CA THR A 35 3.26 -6.90 -11.87
C THR A 35 2.73 -5.60 -11.21
N ASP A 36 3.65 -4.76 -10.72
CA ASP A 36 3.29 -3.45 -10.19
C ASP A 36 2.56 -2.58 -11.22
N GLU A 37 2.95 -2.66 -12.50
CA GLU A 37 2.24 -1.97 -13.57
C GLU A 37 0.81 -2.47 -13.76
N GLN A 38 0.58 -3.78 -13.67
CA GLN A 38 -0.77 -4.33 -13.80
C GLN A 38 -1.68 -3.90 -12.65
N TRP A 39 -1.14 -3.82 -11.42
CA TRP A 39 -1.87 -3.29 -10.28
C TRP A 39 -2.11 -1.78 -10.38
N MET A 40 -1.11 -1.03 -10.86
CA MET A 40 -1.27 0.41 -11.09
C MET A 40 -2.31 0.70 -12.18
N ARG A 41 -2.39 -0.13 -13.25
CA ARG A 41 -3.48 -0.01 -14.24
C ARG A 41 -4.86 -0.23 -13.63
N MET A 42 -4.99 -1.12 -12.65
CA MET A 42 -6.25 -1.26 -11.91
C MET A 42 -6.56 0.00 -11.09
N ALA A 43 -5.58 0.57 -10.42
CA ALA A 43 -5.76 1.84 -9.70
C ALA A 43 -6.11 3.00 -10.67
N LEU A 44 -5.52 3.06 -11.87
CA LEU A 44 -5.88 4.03 -12.91
C LEU A 44 -7.33 3.84 -13.40
N ASN A 45 -7.80 2.61 -13.54
CA ASN A 45 -9.20 2.34 -13.88
C ASN A 45 -10.16 2.85 -12.80
N GLU A 46 -9.79 2.73 -11.53
CA GLU A 46 -10.56 3.32 -10.43
C GLU A 46 -10.52 4.86 -10.49
N ALA A 47 -9.36 5.46 -10.76
CA ALA A 47 -9.22 6.90 -10.92
C ALA A 47 -10.09 7.45 -12.08
N ALA A 48 -10.23 6.70 -13.16
CA ALA A 48 -11.14 7.06 -14.26
C ALA A 48 -12.61 7.11 -13.81
N LYS A 49 -13.04 6.19 -12.93
CA LYS A 49 -14.40 6.22 -12.35
C LYS A 49 -14.62 7.47 -11.49
N ALA A 50 -13.61 7.89 -10.72
CA ALA A 50 -13.67 9.15 -9.97
C ALA A 50 -13.91 10.33 -10.91
N ARG A 51 -13.13 10.43 -11.99
CA ARG A 51 -13.30 11.47 -13.01
C ARG A 51 -14.72 11.50 -13.58
N ASP A 52 -15.28 10.33 -13.90
CA ASP A 52 -16.60 10.20 -14.52
C ASP A 52 -17.73 10.62 -13.54
N LEU A 53 -17.44 10.66 -12.23
CA LEU A 53 -18.30 11.16 -11.16
C LEU A 53 -17.97 12.59 -10.72
N ASP A 54 -17.12 13.28 -11.47
CA ASP A 54 -16.66 14.64 -11.18
C ASP A 54 -15.83 14.78 -9.88
N GLU A 55 -15.30 13.66 -9.40
CA GLU A 55 -14.34 13.58 -8.30
C GLU A 55 -12.91 13.77 -8.80
N VAL A 56 -12.02 14.23 -7.91
CA VAL A 56 -10.57 14.26 -8.23
C VAL A 56 -10.10 12.85 -8.58
N PRO A 57 -9.51 12.63 -9.78
CA PRO A 57 -9.24 11.30 -10.32
C PRO A 57 -8.05 10.61 -9.63
N VAL A 58 -8.28 10.16 -8.43
CA VAL A 58 -7.36 9.32 -7.67
C VAL A 58 -7.98 7.95 -7.47
N GLY A 59 -7.20 6.92 -7.73
CA GLY A 59 -7.58 5.53 -7.53
C GLY A 59 -6.53 4.78 -6.73
N ALA A 60 -6.97 3.77 -5.98
CA ALA A 60 -6.11 2.91 -5.21
C ALA A 60 -6.55 1.45 -5.26
N CYS A 61 -5.57 0.54 -5.17
CA CYS A 61 -5.78 -0.89 -4.97
C CYS A 61 -5.00 -1.35 -3.74
N LEU A 62 -5.58 -2.25 -2.95
CA LEU A 62 -4.93 -2.89 -1.82
C LEU A 62 -4.83 -4.39 -2.09
N VAL A 63 -3.60 -4.91 -2.06
CA VAL A 63 -3.24 -6.28 -2.43
C VAL A 63 -2.68 -6.99 -1.20
N GLY A 64 -3.15 -8.20 -0.96
CA GLY A 64 -2.70 -9.06 0.13
C GLY A 64 -1.32 -9.67 -0.14
N SER A 65 -0.74 -10.28 0.89
CA SER A 65 0.59 -10.91 0.81
C SER A 65 0.67 -12.10 -0.16
N GLY A 66 -0.47 -12.70 -0.49
CA GLY A 66 -0.59 -13.76 -1.49
C GLY A 66 -0.78 -13.26 -2.93
N GLY A 67 -0.85 -11.93 -3.13
CA GLY A 67 -1.12 -11.34 -4.45
C GLY A 67 -2.62 -11.27 -4.80
N GLU A 68 -3.52 -11.44 -3.84
CA GLU A 68 -4.96 -11.30 -4.00
C GLU A 68 -5.40 -9.84 -3.88
N LEU A 69 -6.38 -9.42 -4.68
CA LEU A 69 -7.01 -8.10 -4.54
C LEU A 69 -7.95 -8.09 -3.34
N LEU A 70 -7.60 -7.31 -2.33
CA LEU A 70 -8.44 -7.12 -1.14
C LEU A 70 -9.45 -5.99 -1.30
N ALA A 71 -9.03 -4.87 -1.91
CA ALA A 71 -9.90 -3.73 -2.17
C ALA A 71 -9.42 -2.94 -3.39
N SER A 72 -10.36 -2.28 -4.08
CA SER A 72 -10.06 -1.23 -5.06
C SER A 72 -11.06 -0.09 -4.88
N ALA A 73 -10.57 1.14 -4.91
CA ALA A 73 -11.35 2.31 -4.57
C ALA A 73 -10.88 3.55 -5.34
N PHE A 74 -11.74 4.54 -5.37
CA PHE A 74 -11.47 5.86 -5.94
C PHE A 74 -11.98 6.95 -5.00
N ASN A 75 -11.53 8.18 -5.19
CA ASN A 75 -11.99 9.33 -4.42
C ASN A 75 -13.50 9.52 -4.53
N ARG A 76 -14.14 9.81 -3.38
CA ARG A 76 -15.58 10.03 -3.25
C ARG A 76 -15.90 11.16 -2.28
N THR A 77 -15.02 12.13 -2.17
CA THR A 77 -15.14 13.23 -1.20
C THR A 77 -16.40 14.05 -1.41
N ILE A 78 -16.76 14.33 -2.65
CA ILE A 78 -17.98 15.07 -3.02
C ILE A 78 -19.21 14.15 -2.93
N THR A 79 -19.10 12.97 -3.52
CA THR A 79 -20.20 11.99 -3.58
C THR A 79 -20.68 11.57 -2.19
N ASP A 80 -19.77 11.32 -1.26
CA ASP A 80 -20.09 10.86 0.08
C ASP A 80 -20.21 12.00 1.11
N ASN A 81 -19.93 13.26 0.72
CA ASN A 81 -19.81 14.41 1.63
C ASN A 81 -18.85 14.09 2.81
N ASP A 82 -17.78 13.34 2.52
CA ASP A 82 -16.77 12.91 3.50
C ASP A 82 -15.39 13.44 3.09
N PRO A 83 -14.81 14.43 3.83
CA PRO A 83 -13.49 14.98 3.51
C PRO A 83 -12.37 13.94 3.62
N THR A 84 -12.64 12.78 4.19
CA THR A 84 -11.67 11.70 4.34
C THR A 84 -11.84 10.58 3.30
N ALA A 85 -12.84 10.66 2.42
CA ALA A 85 -13.12 9.64 1.41
C ALA A 85 -12.13 9.68 0.23
N HIS A 86 -10.83 9.64 0.54
CA HIS A 86 -9.78 9.42 -0.44
C HIS A 86 -9.68 7.94 -0.80
N ALA A 87 -9.24 7.65 -2.01
CA ALA A 87 -9.13 6.29 -2.54
C ALA A 87 -8.40 5.34 -1.59
N GLU A 88 -7.28 5.77 -1.02
CA GLU A 88 -6.47 4.97 -0.11
C GLU A 88 -7.22 4.68 1.20
N ILE A 89 -7.94 5.67 1.74
CA ILE A 89 -8.72 5.51 2.98
C ILE A 89 -9.86 4.53 2.77
N ILE A 90 -10.57 4.66 1.64
CA ILE A 90 -11.66 3.74 1.29
C ILE A 90 -11.11 2.33 1.12
N ALA A 91 -10.00 2.15 0.39
CA ALA A 91 -9.36 0.85 0.20
C ALA A 91 -8.94 0.20 1.52
N LEU A 92 -8.37 0.97 2.47
CA LEU A 92 -8.03 0.48 3.82
C LEU A 92 -9.28 0.02 4.58
N ARG A 93 -10.35 0.81 4.55
CA ARG A 93 -11.63 0.50 5.22
C ARG A 93 -12.30 -0.75 4.66
N GLU A 94 -12.22 -0.97 3.35
CA GLU A 94 -12.80 -2.15 2.71
C GLU A 94 -11.95 -3.42 2.91
N ALA A 95 -10.63 -3.30 2.99
CA ALA A 95 -9.73 -4.44 3.18
C ALA A 95 -9.71 -4.94 4.64
N ALA A 96 -9.80 -4.05 5.62
CA ALA A 96 -9.69 -4.40 7.04
C ALA A 96 -10.70 -5.47 7.49
N PRO A 97 -12.01 -5.38 7.16
CA PRO A 97 -12.98 -6.43 7.48
C PRO A 97 -12.68 -7.78 6.82
N LYS A 98 -12.14 -7.77 5.58
CA LYS A 98 -11.79 -9.01 4.85
C LYS A 98 -10.62 -9.75 5.52
N ILE A 99 -9.67 -9.00 6.09
CA ILE A 99 -8.56 -9.57 6.87
C ILE A 99 -8.99 -9.87 8.31
N GLY A 100 -10.09 -9.26 8.80
CA GLY A 100 -10.52 -9.36 10.20
C GLY A 100 -9.59 -8.61 11.17
N ASN A 101 -8.83 -7.63 10.69
CA ASN A 101 -7.86 -6.87 11.48
C ASN A 101 -7.67 -5.47 10.89
N TYR A 102 -7.58 -4.44 11.76
CA TYR A 102 -7.23 -3.09 11.33
C TYR A 102 -5.77 -2.96 10.90
N ARG A 103 -4.90 -3.87 11.34
CA ARG A 103 -3.51 -3.96 10.90
C ARG A 103 -3.43 -4.82 9.65
N LEU A 104 -3.11 -4.20 8.53
CA LEU A 104 -3.03 -4.81 7.22
C LEU A 104 -1.58 -5.23 6.91
N VAL A 105 -0.99 -6.00 7.83
CA VAL A 105 0.42 -6.41 7.77
C VAL A 105 0.66 -7.27 6.53
N GLY A 106 1.76 -7.00 5.82
CA GLY A 106 2.14 -7.75 4.63
C GLY A 106 1.47 -7.29 3.34
N THR A 107 0.54 -6.32 3.41
CA THR A 107 -0.16 -5.81 2.23
C THR A 107 0.65 -4.78 1.46
N THR A 108 0.29 -4.61 0.18
CA THR A 108 0.79 -3.55 -0.70
C THR A 108 -0.38 -2.66 -1.13
N VAL A 109 -0.19 -1.34 -1.03
CA VAL A 109 -1.13 -0.36 -1.58
C VAL A 109 -0.54 0.23 -2.85
N TYR A 110 -1.35 0.28 -3.89
CA TYR A 110 -1.08 0.98 -5.14
C TYR A 110 -1.97 2.21 -5.20
N ALA A 111 -1.40 3.38 -5.42
CA ALA A 111 -2.11 4.65 -5.53
C ALA A 111 -1.64 5.41 -6.78
N THR A 112 -2.56 6.00 -7.54
CA THR A 112 -2.20 6.71 -8.77
C THR A 112 -1.37 7.96 -8.50
N ILE A 113 -1.57 8.59 -7.33
CA ILE A 113 -0.87 9.81 -6.89
C ILE A 113 -0.25 9.57 -5.53
N GLU A 114 0.85 10.26 -5.25
CA GLU A 114 1.50 10.24 -3.94
C GLU A 114 0.50 10.57 -2.82
N PRO A 115 0.38 9.72 -1.78
CA PRO A 115 -0.56 9.94 -0.70
C PRO A 115 -0.31 11.24 0.06
N CYS A 116 -1.38 11.96 0.37
CA CYS A 116 -1.36 13.14 1.24
C CYS A 116 -1.08 12.76 2.70
N ALA A 117 -0.91 13.75 3.58
CA ALA A 117 -0.56 13.52 4.99
C ALA A 117 -1.59 12.63 5.73
N MET A 118 -2.89 12.79 5.45
CA MET A 118 -3.95 11.97 6.02
C MET A 118 -3.80 10.50 5.59
N CYS A 119 -3.66 10.26 4.28
CA CYS A 119 -3.56 8.92 3.72
C CYS A 119 -2.26 8.24 4.15
N ALA A 120 -1.11 8.92 4.06
CA ALA A 120 0.18 8.40 4.49
C ALA A 120 0.15 8.01 5.99
N GLY A 121 -0.42 8.85 6.85
CA GLY A 121 -0.63 8.54 8.27
C GLY A 121 -1.53 7.32 8.50
N ALA A 122 -2.59 7.17 7.69
CA ALA A 122 -3.47 6.00 7.75
C ALA A 122 -2.75 4.71 7.33
N LEU A 123 -1.91 4.75 6.28
CA LEU A 123 -1.09 3.62 5.84
C LEU A 123 -0.11 3.17 6.94
N VAL A 124 0.51 4.11 7.65
CA VAL A 124 1.39 3.83 8.82
C VAL A 124 0.60 3.16 9.94
N ASN A 125 -0.58 3.70 10.30
CA ASN A 125 -1.43 3.14 11.34
C ASN A 125 -1.93 1.72 10.99
N ALA A 126 -2.27 1.49 9.73
CA ALA A 126 -2.68 0.20 9.21
C ALA A 126 -1.53 -0.81 9.07
N ARG A 127 -0.28 -0.41 9.29
CA ARG A 127 0.91 -1.27 9.15
C ARG A 127 1.07 -1.86 7.75
N VAL A 128 0.71 -1.10 6.73
CA VAL A 128 0.93 -1.49 5.34
C VAL A 128 2.42 -1.74 5.12
N LYS A 129 2.75 -2.86 4.48
CA LYS A 129 4.17 -3.23 4.26
C LYS A 129 4.78 -2.40 3.14
N ARG A 130 4.08 -2.24 2.02
CA ARG A 130 4.59 -1.58 0.81
C ARG A 130 3.58 -0.62 0.23
N LEU A 131 4.05 0.54 -0.21
CA LEU A 131 3.32 1.52 -0.99
C LEU A 131 3.98 1.66 -2.36
N VAL A 132 3.19 1.53 -3.41
CA VAL A 132 3.58 1.83 -4.79
C VAL A 132 2.71 2.96 -5.28
N TYR A 133 3.30 4.06 -5.74
CA TYR A 133 2.51 5.14 -6.31
C TYR A 133 3.01 5.59 -7.67
N GLY A 134 2.09 6.16 -8.46
CA GLY A 134 2.36 6.60 -9.82
C GLY A 134 3.13 7.92 -9.83
N ALA A 135 2.44 9.03 -9.79
CA ALA A 135 3.03 10.36 -9.88
C ALA A 135 3.20 11.03 -8.50
N ASP A 136 4.27 11.80 -8.34
CA ASP A 136 4.46 12.68 -7.19
C ASP A 136 3.40 13.78 -7.17
N ASP A 137 2.95 14.15 -5.97
CA ASP A 137 2.09 15.32 -5.75
C ASP A 137 2.87 16.47 -5.13
N LYS A 138 3.21 17.47 -5.96
CA LYS A 138 3.96 18.65 -5.52
C LYS A 138 3.21 19.53 -4.51
N ARG A 139 1.90 19.39 -4.38
CA ARG A 139 1.06 20.23 -3.52
C ARG A 139 0.75 19.57 -2.18
N PHE A 140 0.43 18.29 -2.18
CA PHE A 140 -0.09 17.58 -1.02
C PHE A 140 0.65 16.27 -0.69
N GLY A 141 1.60 15.84 -1.53
CA GLY A 141 2.36 14.61 -1.31
C GLY A 141 3.12 14.63 -0.02
N ALA A 142 2.94 13.62 0.80
CA ALA A 142 3.45 13.61 2.17
C ALA A 142 4.44 12.47 2.45
N VAL A 143 4.64 11.58 1.48
CA VAL A 143 5.53 10.41 1.63
C VAL A 143 6.98 10.79 1.33
N ARG A 144 7.24 11.37 0.15
CA ARG A 144 8.57 11.81 -0.28
C ARG A 144 8.66 13.32 -0.50
N THR A 145 7.56 13.95 -0.99
CA THR A 145 7.59 15.34 -1.43
C THR A 145 7.78 16.31 -0.28
N HIS A 146 7.05 16.17 0.83
CA HIS A 146 7.07 17.17 1.90
C HIS A 146 7.53 16.65 3.27
N PHE A 147 6.97 15.55 3.78
CA PHE A 147 7.05 15.23 5.21
C PHE A 147 7.76 13.93 5.55
N GLY A 148 8.01 13.03 4.61
CA GLY A 148 8.64 11.74 4.89
C GLY A 148 7.76 10.77 5.70
N ILE A 149 6.42 10.92 5.67
CA ILE A 149 5.51 10.08 6.44
C ILE A 149 5.59 8.64 5.93
N GLY A 150 5.91 7.73 6.83
CA GLY A 150 6.04 6.30 6.55
C GLY A 150 7.45 5.86 6.12
N ILE A 151 8.36 6.79 5.78
CA ILE A 151 9.75 6.47 5.45
C ILE A 151 10.75 6.92 6.50
N SER A 152 10.40 7.91 7.34
CA SER A 152 11.27 8.41 8.41
C SER A 152 11.38 7.40 9.58
N GLU A 153 12.45 7.55 10.39
CA GLU A 153 12.67 6.70 11.57
C GLU A 153 11.83 7.11 12.79
N GLU A 154 11.20 8.27 12.71
CA GLU A 154 10.46 8.86 13.83
C GLU A 154 9.13 8.16 14.10
N LEU A 155 8.58 7.48 13.09
CA LEU A 155 7.31 6.79 13.23
C LEU A 155 7.52 5.33 13.64
N ASN A 156 6.53 4.77 14.33
CA ASN A 156 6.56 3.41 14.86
C ASN A 156 6.37 2.30 13.81
N HIS A 157 6.31 2.67 12.52
CA HIS A 157 6.23 1.74 11.38
C HIS A 157 6.82 2.41 10.14
N ARG A 158 7.57 1.64 9.38
CA ARG A 158 8.13 2.04 8.09
C ARG A 158 7.48 1.28 6.96
N ILE A 159 7.27 1.97 5.86
CA ILE A 159 6.68 1.45 4.64
C ILE A 159 7.78 1.37 3.58
N GLU A 160 7.88 0.24 2.89
CA GLU A 160 8.69 0.14 1.68
C GLU A 160 8.01 0.94 0.57
N VAL A 161 8.70 1.93 -0.01
CA VAL A 161 8.08 2.85 -0.98
C VAL A 161 8.74 2.74 -2.34
N GLU A 162 7.92 2.45 -3.35
CA GLU A 162 8.23 2.52 -4.78
C GLU A 162 7.42 3.66 -5.41
N SER A 163 8.03 4.44 -6.30
CA SER A 163 7.35 5.56 -6.98
C SER A 163 7.67 5.55 -8.47
N GLY A 164 6.82 6.20 -9.26
CA GLY A 164 7.06 6.37 -10.68
C GLY A 164 6.44 5.28 -11.57
N VAL A 165 5.69 4.35 -11.01
CA VAL A 165 5.04 3.29 -11.80
C VAL A 165 3.88 3.89 -12.60
N LEU A 166 3.97 3.89 -13.92
CA LEU A 166 3.06 4.54 -14.86
C LEU A 166 2.82 6.03 -14.53
N ALA A 167 3.88 6.73 -14.08
CA ALA A 167 3.80 8.10 -13.59
C ALA A 167 3.20 9.08 -14.60
N ASP A 168 3.52 8.93 -15.89
CA ASP A 168 3.03 9.82 -16.93
C ASP A 168 1.53 9.64 -17.18
N GLU A 169 1.03 8.40 -17.18
CA GLU A 169 -0.39 8.10 -17.30
C GLU A 169 -1.17 8.66 -16.09
N CYS A 170 -0.64 8.46 -14.88
CA CYS A 170 -1.24 8.99 -13.65
C CYS A 170 -1.28 10.53 -13.64
N ARG A 171 -0.19 11.16 -14.07
CA ARG A 171 -0.10 12.64 -14.16
C ARG A 171 -1.04 13.20 -15.21
N ALA A 172 -1.12 12.57 -16.38
CA ALA A 172 -1.97 12.99 -17.47
C ALA A 172 -3.44 13.05 -17.04
N LEU A 173 -3.95 12.00 -16.40
CA LEU A 173 -5.33 11.93 -15.91
C LEU A 173 -5.67 13.08 -14.95
N MET A 174 -4.76 13.41 -14.02
CA MET A 174 -4.91 14.55 -13.10
C MET A 174 -4.90 15.88 -13.84
N GLN A 175 -3.99 16.06 -14.78
CA GLN A 175 -3.87 17.31 -15.55
C GLN A 175 -5.09 17.56 -16.41
N GLU A 176 -5.57 16.58 -17.15
CA GLU A 176 -6.77 16.65 -17.97
C GLU A 176 -7.99 17.10 -17.15
N PHE A 177 -8.20 16.49 -15.98
CA PHE A 177 -9.30 16.85 -15.08
C PHE A 177 -9.27 18.32 -14.64
N PHE A 178 -8.09 18.83 -14.23
CA PHE A 178 -7.98 20.21 -13.79
C PHE A 178 -7.95 21.22 -14.94
N HIS A 179 -7.49 20.83 -16.14
CA HIS A 179 -7.57 21.70 -17.32
C HIS A 179 -9.02 21.94 -17.71
N GLY A 180 -9.86 20.92 -17.73
CA GLY A 180 -11.29 21.06 -18.06
C GLY A 180 -12.09 21.93 -17.07
N ARG A 181 -11.56 22.18 -15.85
CA ARG A 181 -12.24 23.01 -14.82
C ARG A 181 -11.75 24.46 -14.74
N ARG A 182 -10.73 24.83 -15.50
CA ARG A 182 -10.20 26.21 -15.54
C ARG A 182 -10.72 26.99 -16.74
N ALA A 183 -11.45 26.34 -17.64
CA ALA A 183 -12.17 26.96 -18.75
C ALA A 183 -13.58 27.39 -18.32
#